data_d4ea65722a68d97ed57b2be6a8803fd1
#
_entry.id   d4ea65722a68d97ed57b2be6a8803fd1
#
_cell.length_a   1.000
_cell.length_b   1.000
_cell.length_c   1.000
_cell.angle_alpha   90.00
_cell.angle_beta   90.00
_cell.angle_gamma   90.00
#
_symmetry.space_group_name_H-M   'P 1'
#
loop_
_entity.id
_entity.type
_entity.pdbx_description
1 polymer ?
#
loop_
_entity_poly.entity_id
_entity_poly.type
_entity_poly.pdbx_seq_one_letter_code
_entity_poly.pdbx_strand_id
1 'polypeptide(L)'
;MEVVRSARRRKTVQAREVDGVLRVSIPATMSGADEQRWVEEMVRRMARRTGTGGVDLARRAGELARRYQLPAPGSIRWADNQEWRWGSCTPGTGSIRISSRLGGEPSWVLDYVIVHELAHLEVARHDRRFWELVGRYPLAERARGFLIARGLDPATTETPSAPTPVPAPPRSDSRAGRVAAASRRRR
;
A
#
# COMPACT_ATOMS: atom_id res chain seq x y z
N MET A 1 -16.54 -20.61 13.59
CA MET A 1 -15.65 -20.80 12.44
C MET A 1 -15.76 -22.23 11.96
N GLU A 2 -15.87 -22.47 10.66
CA GLU A 2 -16.00 -23.79 10.03
C GLU A 2 -14.97 -23.93 8.91
N VAL A 3 -14.21 -25.04 8.89
CA VAL A 3 -13.26 -25.33 7.81
C VAL A 3 -13.86 -26.41 6.92
N VAL A 4 -13.98 -26.13 5.62
CA VAL A 4 -14.56 -27.04 4.63
C VAL A 4 -13.49 -27.48 3.63
N ARG A 5 -13.20 -28.78 3.56
CA ARG A 5 -12.29 -29.36 2.58
C ARG A 5 -13.02 -29.65 1.26
N SER A 6 -12.52 -29.11 0.17
CA SER A 6 -13.14 -29.21 -1.16
C SER A 6 -12.26 -29.97 -2.14
N ALA A 7 -12.77 -31.06 -2.67
CA ALA A 7 -12.10 -31.87 -3.71
C ALA A 7 -11.99 -31.11 -5.05
N ARG A 8 -12.87 -30.15 -5.32
CA ARG A 8 -12.85 -29.32 -6.53
C ARG A 8 -11.76 -28.26 -6.54
N ARG A 9 -11.21 -27.89 -5.35
CA ARG A 9 -10.16 -26.88 -5.22
C ARG A 9 -8.78 -27.53 -5.20
N ARG A 10 -7.88 -27.05 -6.05
CA ARG A 10 -6.50 -27.56 -6.09
C ARG A 10 -5.49 -26.66 -5.39
N LYS A 11 -5.64 -25.33 -5.46
CA LYS A 11 -4.66 -24.36 -4.96
C LYS A 11 -5.27 -23.14 -4.27
N THR A 12 -6.60 -22.97 -4.28
CA THR A 12 -7.23 -21.75 -3.77
C THR A 12 -7.86 -21.94 -2.40
N VAL A 13 -7.61 -20.99 -1.51
CA VAL A 13 -8.30 -20.85 -0.22
C VAL A 13 -9.29 -19.70 -0.31
N GLN A 14 -10.49 -19.87 0.24
CA GLN A 14 -11.50 -18.83 0.26
C GLN A 14 -12.19 -18.80 1.62
N ALA A 15 -12.38 -17.59 2.15
CA ALA A 15 -13.19 -17.37 3.35
C ALA A 15 -14.45 -16.58 2.97
N ARG A 16 -15.57 -16.98 3.53
CA ARG A 16 -16.87 -16.29 3.43
C ARG A 16 -17.55 -16.32 4.79
N GLU A 17 -18.26 -15.26 5.10
CA GLU A 17 -19.21 -15.28 6.22
C GLU A 17 -20.56 -15.80 5.72
N VAL A 18 -21.08 -16.83 6.41
CA VAL A 18 -22.37 -17.45 6.12
C VAL A 18 -23.09 -17.58 7.46
N ASP A 19 -24.23 -16.94 7.61
CA ASP A 19 -25.06 -16.96 8.82
C ASP A 19 -24.26 -16.58 10.09
N GLY A 20 -23.38 -15.57 10.00
CA GLY A 20 -22.55 -15.12 11.11
C GLY A 20 -21.36 -16.06 11.43
N VAL A 21 -21.17 -17.14 10.68
CA VAL A 21 -20.06 -18.09 10.83
C VAL A 21 -19.04 -17.90 9.72
N LEU A 22 -17.77 -17.69 10.08
CA LEU A 22 -16.68 -17.67 9.10
C LEU A 22 -16.44 -19.09 8.57
N ARG A 23 -16.76 -19.29 7.30
CA ARG A 23 -16.51 -20.55 6.57
C ARG A 23 -15.25 -20.40 5.70
N VAL A 24 -14.22 -21.21 5.99
CA VAL A 24 -12.95 -21.24 5.25
C VAL A 24 -12.94 -22.51 4.38
N SER A 25 -12.91 -22.33 3.05
CA SER A 25 -12.85 -23.45 2.11
C SER A 25 -11.41 -23.64 1.63
N ILE A 26 -10.85 -24.83 1.82
CA ILE A 26 -9.48 -25.22 1.48
C ILE A 26 -9.44 -26.42 0.52
N PRO A 27 -8.35 -26.67 -0.21
CA PRO A 27 -8.14 -27.91 -0.95
C PRO A 27 -8.18 -29.14 -0.04
N ALA A 28 -8.82 -30.23 -0.51
CA ALA A 28 -8.86 -31.48 0.26
C ALA A 28 -7.48 -32.09 0.52
N THR A 29 -6.51 -31.79 -0.38
CA THR A 29 -5.11 -32.29 -0.32
C THR A 29 -4.18 -31.43 0.53
N MET A 30 -4.69 -30.35 1.16
CA MET A 30 -3.87 -29.44 1.97
C MET A 30 -3.40 -30.12 3.26
N SER A 31 -2.12 -29.94 3.62
CA SER A 31 -1.56 -30.45 4.86
C SER A 31 -2.21 -29.77 6.08
N GLY A 32 -2.22 -30.46 7.25
CA GLY A 32 -2.76 -29.87 8.48
C GLY A 32 -2.01 -28.60 8.92
N ALA A 33 -0.68 -28.55 8.73
CA ALA A 33 0.13 -27.37 9.04
C ALA A 33 -0.20 -26.19 8.13
N ASP A 34 -0.40 -26.42 6.83
CA ASP A 34 -0.81 -25.39 5.89
C ASP A 34 -2.25 -24.94 6.16
N GLU A 35 -3.15 -25.86 6.49
CA GLU A 35 -4.51 -25.54 6.91
C GLU A 35 -4.52 -24.57 8.09
N GLN A 36 -3.79 -24.90 9.17
CA GLN A 36 -3.73 -24.03 10.34
C GLN A 36 -3.21 -22.62 9.99
N ARG A 37 -2.11 -22.55 9.25
CA ARG A 37 -1.52 -21.27 8.79
C ARG A 37 -2.51 -20.45 7.95
N TRP A 38 -3.21 -21.08 7.02
CA TRP A 38 -4.20 -20.41 6.16
C TRP A 38 -5.45 -19.97 6.92
N VAL A 39 -5.92 -20.80 7.86
CA VAL A 39 -7.05 -20.44 8.73
C VAL A 39 -6.73 -19.21 9.57
N GLU A 40 -5.57 -19.18 10.22
CA GLU A 40 -5.11 -18.03 11.00
C GLU A 40 -5.00 -16.76 10.14
N GLU A 41 -4.46 -16.88 8.92
CA GLU A 41 -4.36 -15.75 8.00
C GLU A 41 -5.75 -15.24 7.55
N MET A 42 -6.70 -16.13 7.27
CA MET A 42 -8.06 -15.75 6.91
C MET A 42 -8.81 -15.08 8.05
N VAL A 43 -8.65 -15.57 9.27
CA VAL A 43 -9.22 -14.95 10.49
C VAL A 43 -8.65 -13.55 10.68
N ARG A 44 -7.32 -13.38 10.59
CA ARG A 44 -6.68 -12.07 10.67
C ARG A 44 -7.19 -11.12 9.57
N ARG A 45 -7.32 -11.61 8.35
CA ARG A 45 -7.81 -10.82 7.21
C ARG A 45 -9.26 -10.37 7.38
N MET A 46 -10.13 -11.25 7.90
CA MET A 46 -11.52 -10.90 8.20
C MET A 46 -11.61 -9.89 9.34
N ALA A 47 -10.86 -10.07 10.41
CA ALA A 47 -10.81 -9.11 11.52
C ALA A 47 -10.37 -7.71 11.04
N ARG A 48 -9.36 -7.64 10.15
CA ARG A 48 -8.95 -6.38 9.50
C ARG A 48 -10.09 -5.76 8.70
N ARG A 49 -10.82 -6.54 7.89
CA ARG A 49 -11.95 -6.05 7.09
C ARG A 49 -13.09 -5.51 7.96
N THR A 50 -13.41 -6.19 9.05
CA THR A 50 -14.41 -5.73 10.02
C THR A 50 -13.97 -4.43 10.68
N GLY A 51 -12.71 -4.33 11.09
CA GLY A 51 -12.16 -3.10 11.67
C GLY A 51 -12.09 -1.92 10.68
N THR A 52 -11.83 -2.20 9.39
CA THR A 52 -11.79 -1.14 8.35
C THR A 52 -13.18 -0.72 7.87
N GLY A 53 -14.18 -1.61 7.95
CA GLY A 53 -15.53 -1.36 7.43
C GLY A 53 -16.30 -0.25 8.14
N GLY A 54 -15.93 0.09 9.38
CA GLY A 54 -16.55 1.16 10.15
C GLY A 54 -15.88 2.53 10.01
N VAL A 55 -14.75 2.65 9.26
CA VAL A 55 -13.99 3.90 9.16
C VAL A 55 -14.06 4.48 7.75
N ASP A 56 -14.69 5.64 7.63
CA ASP A 56 -14.63 6.48 6.43
C ASP A 56 -13.30 7.26 6.41
N LEU A 57 -12.33 6.70 5.69
CA LEU A 57 -11.00 7.30 5.55
C LEU A 57 -11.03 8.69 4.90
N ALA A 58 -11.90 8.90 3.90
CA ALA A 58 -11.95 10.17 3.17
C ALA A 58 -12.43 11.29 4.09
N ARG A 59 -13.51 11.06 4.81
CA ARG A 59 -14.02 12.00 5.83
C ARG A 59 -12.96 12.25 6.90
N ARG A 60 -12.36 11.17 7.45
CA ARG A 60 -11.36 11.27 8.52
C ARG A 60 -10.12 12.05 8.08
N ALA A 61 -9.58 11.77 6.91
CA ALA A 61 -8.43 12.49 6.36
C ALA A 61 -8.75 13.98 6.12
N GLY A 62 -9.93 14.28 5.62
CA GLY A 62 -10.39 15.67 5.44
C GLY A 62 -10.51 16.44 6.76
N GLU A 63 -10.99 15.79 7.83
CA GLU A 63 -11.06 16.39 9.18
C GLU A 63 -9.65 16.67 9.73
N LEU A 64 -8.73 15.70 9.62
CA LEU A 64 -7.35 15.84 10.09
C LEU A 64 -6.56 16.87 9.27
N ALA A 65 -6.73 16.90 7.95
CA ALA A 65 -6.11 17.89 7.07
C ALA A 65 -6.49 19.31 7.49
N ARG A 66 -7.78 19.57 7.68
CA ARG A 66 -8.26 20.89 8.16
C ARG A 66 -7.74 21.22 9.55
N ARG A 67 -7.84 20.27 10.49
CA ARG A 67 -7.47 20.47 11.90
C ARG A 67 -6.00 20.80 12.07
N TYR A 68 -5.12 20.14 11.31
CA TYR A 68 -3.67 20.28 11.43
C TYR A 68 -3.07 21.11 10.31
N GLN A 69 -3.88 21.79 9.49
CA GLN A 69 -3.45 22.67 8.41
C GLN A 69 -2.48 21.93 7.45
N LEU A 70 -2.91 20.76 7.00
CA LEU A 70 -2.21 19.93 6.02
C LEU A 70 -3.00 19.91 4.70
N PRO A 71 -2.34 19.61 3.57
CA PRO A 71 -3.02 19.43 2.29
C PRO A 71 -4.05 18.31 2.37
N ALA A 72 -5.21 18.49 1.72
CA ALA A 72 -6.20 17.44 1.59
C ALA A 72 -5.74 16.42 0.52
N PRO A 73 -5.97 15.11 0.73
CA PRO A 73 -5.62 14.11 -0.27
C PRO A 73 -6.57 14.16 -1.47
N GLY A 74 -6.05 13.87 -2.67
CA GLY A 74 -6.87 13.65 -3.87
C GLY A 74 -7.69 12.36 -3.77
N SER A 75 -7.13 11.34 -3.13
CA SER A 75 -7.81 10.09 -2.77
C SER A 75 -7.12 9.41 -1.59
N ILE A 76 -7.92 8.68 -0.79
CA ILE A 76 -7.39 7.83 0.28
C ILE A 76 -8.18 6.54 0.35
N ARG A 77 -7.49 5.40 0.53
CA ARG A 77 -8.11 4.08 0.58
C ARG A 77 -7.34 3.10 1.44
N TRP A 78 -8.03 2.08 1.91
CA TRP A 78 -7.40 0.92 2.53
C TRP A 78 -6.62 0.09 1.51
N ALA A 79 -5.51 -0.52 1.95
CA ALA A 79 -4.66 -1.38 1.14
C ALA A 79 -4.23 -2.63 1.92
N ASP A 80 -4.57 -3.80 1.38
CA ASP A 80 -4.26 -5.10 2.00
C ASP A 80 -2.83 -5.57 1.73
N ASN A 81 -2.17 -5.00 0.72
CA ASN A 81 -0.83 -5.41 0.26
C ASN A 81 0.31 -4.53 0.80
N GLN A 82 0.14 -3.93 1.98
CA GLN A 82 1.17 -3.16 2.66
C GLN A 82 1.71 -3.95 3.87
N GLU A 83 2.60 -4.91 3.62
CA GLU A 83 3.16 -5.77 4.66
C GLU A 83 4.27 -5.07 5.45
N TRP A 84 5.05 -4.21 4.79
CA TRP A 84 6.26 -3.57 5.31
C TRP A 84 6.07 -2.10 5.69
N ARG A 85 4.88 -1.54 5.52
CA ARG A 85 4.57 -0.14 5.83
C ARG A 85 3.14 0.02 6.33
N TRP A 86 2.89 1.09 7.05
CA TRP A 86 1.58 1.42 7.59
C TRP A 86 0.75 2.30 6.65
N GLY A 87 1.43 3.08 5.79
CA GLY A 87 0.82 3.93 4.79
C GLY A 87 1.73 4.12 3.58
N SER A 88 1.26 4.82 2.58
CA SER A 88 2.05 5.33 1.47
C SER A 88 1.34 6.48 0.77
N CYS A 89 2.10 7.50 0.40
CA CYS A 89 1.64 8.66 -0.35
C CYS A 89 2.29 8.70 -1.74
N THR A 90 1.52 9.12 -2.74
CA THR A 90 2.00 9.47 -4.07
C THR A 90 1.72 10.96 -4.28
N PRO A 91 2.67 11.87 -3.98
CA PRO A 91 2.43 13.31 -3.99
C PRO A 91 1.90 13.83 -5.34
N GLY A 92 2.45 13.34 -6.46
CA GLY A 92 2.06 13.80 -7.81
C GLY A 92 0.58 13.58 -8.16
N THR A 93 -0.10 12.62 -7.52
CA THR A 93 -1.53 12.35 -7.72
C THR A 93 -2.37 12.68 -6.49
N GLY A 94 -1.73 13.02 -5.37
CA GLY A 94 -2.40 13.18 -4.08
C GLY A 94 -3.02 11.89 -3.54
N SER A 95 -2.56 10.71 -4.01
CA SER A 95 -3.13 9.42 -3.63
C SER A 95 -2.47 8.85 -2.39
N ILE A 96 -3.28 8.50 -1.38
CA ILE A 96 -2.84 7.90 -0.12
C ILE A 96 -3.41 6.49 0.01
N ARG A 97 -2.59 5.58 0.51
CA ARG A 97 -2.99 4.21 0.84
C ARG A 97 -2.65 3.93 2.29
N ILE A 98 -3.59 3.42 3.04
CA ILE A 98 -3.47 3.08 4.46
C ILE A 98 -3.54 1.56 4.61
N SER A 99 -2.60 0.96 5.33
CA SER A 99 -2.62 -0.49 5.58
C SER A 99 -3.89 -0.90 6.32
N SER A 100 -4.61 -1.89 5.80
CA SER A 100 -5.79 -2.46 6.46
C SER A 100 -5.49 -3.09 7.82
N ARG A 101 -4.21 -3.34 8.15
CA ARG A 101 -3.77 -3.76 9.47
C ARG A 101 -4.11 -2.75 10.56
N LEU A 102 -4.22 -1.46 10.22
CA LEU A 102 -4.61 -0.40 11.14
C LEU A 102 -6.10 -0.41 11.51
N GLY A 103 -6.93 -1.18 10.80
CA GLY A 103 -8.35 -1.30 11.12
C GLY A 103 -8.66 -1.89 12.50
N GLY A 104 -7.73 -2.67 13.06
CA GLY A 104 -7.83 -3.24 14.41
C GLY A 104 -7.03 -2.48 15.48
N GLU A 105 -6.34 -1.40 15.10
CA GLU A 105 -5.51 -0.62 16.03
C GLU A 105 -6.29 0.57 16.61
N PRO A 106 -5.84 1.17 17.72
CA PRO A 106 -6.49 2.34 18.28
C PRO A 106 -6.61 3.50 17.28
N SER A 107 -7.72 4.22 17.29
CA SER A 107 -8.02 5.30 16.33
C SER A 107 -6.94 6.39 16.29
N TRP A 108 -6.31 6.68 17.42
CA TRP A 108 -5.23 7.67 17.49
C TRP A 108 -3.95 7.21 16.76
N VAL A 109 -3.73 5.90 16.59
CA VAL A 109 -2.63 5.36 15.76
C VAL A 109 -2.96 5.51 14.27
N LEU A 110 -4.20 5.22 13.88
CA LEU A 110 -4.67 5.46 12.52
C LEU A 110 -4.57 6.94 12.14
N ASP A 111 -4.98 7.85 13.04
CA ASP A 111 -4.89 9.30 12.84
C ASP A 111 -3.46 9.75 12.59
N TYR A 112 -2.52 9.25 13.39
CA TYR A 112 -1.11 9.53 13.20
C TYR A 112 -0.62 9.11 11.81
N VAL A 113 -0.95 7.90 11.36
CA VAL A 113 -0.52 7.43 10.03
C VAL A 113 -1.16 8.28 8.92
N ILE A 114 -2.45 8.66 9.06
CA ILE A 114 -3.08 9.57 8.11
C ILE A 114 -2.36 10.92 8.07
N VAL A 115 -2.08 11.53 9.23
CA VAL A 115 -1.34 12.81 9.33
C VAL A 115 0.06 12.69 8.71
N HIS A 116 0.76 11.60 8.93
CA HIS A 116 2.06 11.30 8.34
C HIS A 116 1.99 11.29 6.80
N GLU A 117 1.01 10.59 6.24
CA GLU A 117 0.82 10.53 4.78
C GLU A 117 0.34 11.86 4.18
N LEU A 118 -0.47 12.64 4.92
CA LEU A 118 -0.87 13.99 4.52
C LEU A 118 0.35 14.94 4.49
N ALA A 119 1.28 14.82 5.44
CA ALA A 119 2.51 15.61 5.45
C ALA A 119 3.37 15.32 4.22
N HIS A 120 3.37 14.11 3.69
CA HIS A 120 4.05 13.74 2.46
C HIS A 120 3.48 14.38 1.19
N LEU A 121 2.28 14.91 1.23
CA LEU A 121 1.74 15.71 0.12
C LEU A 121 2.46 17.05 -0.04
N GLU A 122 3.07 17.56 1.04
CA GLU A 122 3.84 18.81 1.05
C GLU A 122 5.35 18.57 1.04
N VAL A 123 5.82 17.56 1.82
CA VAL A 123 7.25 17.29 2.03
C VAL A 123 7.53 15.81 1.79
N ALA A 124 8.27 15.49 0.73
CA ALA A 124 8.53 14.10 0.34
C ALA A 124 9.50 13.36 1.29
N ARG A 125 10.42 14.07 1.92
CA ARG A 125 11.47 13.48 2.78
C ARG A 125 11.16 13.70 4.25
N HIS A 126 11.60 12.78 5.11
CA HIS A 126 11.48 12.88 6.57
C HIS A 126 12.52 13.86 7.18
N ASP A 127 12.56 15.10 6.66
CA ASP A 127 13.41 16.17 7.16
C ASP A 127 12.76 16.93 8.33
N ARG A 128 13.42 18.00 8.79
CA ARG A 128 12.90 18.85 9.86
C ARG A 128 11.52 19.41 9.57
N ARG A 129 11.28 19.86 8.33
CA ARG A 129 9.99 20.42 7.91
C ARG A 129 8.88 19.38 7.98
N PHE A 130 9.17 18.16 7.55
CA PHE A 130 8.24 17.05 7.65
C PHE A 130 7.82 16.80 9.10
N TRP A 131 8.80 16.69 10.02
CA TRP A 131 8.51 16.42 11.43
C TRP A 131 7.80 17.58 12.13
N GLU A 132 8.00 18.82 11.70
CA GLU A 132 7.22 19.98 12.15
C GLU A 132 5.73 19.84 11.75
N LEU A 133 5.44 19.33 10.54
CA LEU A 133 4.08 19.08 10.09
C LEU A 133 3.42 17.94 10.87
N VAL A 134 4.09 16.80 10.99
CA VAL A 134 3.58 15.63 11.73
C VAL A 134 3.41 15.95 13.22
N GLY A 135 4.31 16.75 13.80
CA GLY A 135 4.27 17.15 15.20
C GLY A 135 3.07 18.04 15.58
N ARG A 136 2.30 18.54 14.61
CA ARG A 136 1.02 19.22 14.87
C ARG A 136 -0.03 18.25 15.45
N TYR A 137 0.15 16.95 15.23
CA TYR A 137 -0.68 15.93 15.85
C TYR A 137 -0.19 15.65 17.28
N PRO A 138 -0.99 15.92 18.32
CA PRO A 138 -0.51 15.88 19.72
C PRO A 138 -0.04 14.51 20.21
N LEU A 139 -0.49 13.43 19.59
CA LEU A 139 -0.13 12.06 19.96
C LEU A 139 0.92 11.46 19.01
N ALA A 140 1.63 12.28 18.21
CA ALA A 140 2.56 11.81 17.20
C ALA A 140 3.64 10.87 17.77
N GLU A 141 4.35 11.30 18.81
CA GLU A 141 5.43 10.50 19.42
C GLU A 141 4.91 9.22 20.09
N ARG A 142 3.75 9.29 20.73
CA ARG A 142 3.11 8.11 21.32
C ARG A 142 2.73 7.09 20.24
N ALA A 143 2.15 7.54 19.14
CA ALA A 143 1.74 6.68 18.03
C ALA A 143 2.95 6.07 17.33
N ARG A 144 4.00 6.86 17.13
CA ARG A 144 5.27 6.39 16.58
C ARG A 144 5.87 5.29 17.43
N GLY A 145 6.00 5.51 18.75
CA GLY A 145 6.50 4.49 19.67
C GLY A 145 5.67 3.20 19.65
N PHE A 146 4.33 3.33 19.57
CA PHE A 146 3.43 2.19 19.45
C PHE A 146 3.70 1.38 18.16
N LEU A 147 3.87 2.04 17.02
CA LEU A 147 4.13 1.38 15.73
C LEU A 147 5.52 0.73 15.67
N ILE A 148 6.54 1.35 16.26
CA ILE A 148 7.87 0.76 16.41
C ILE A 148 7.80 -0.55 17.22
N ALA A 149 7.07 -0.55 18.32
CA ALA A 149 6.86 -1.75 19.14
C ALA A 149 6.10 -2.86 18.40
N ARG A 150 5.32 -2.50 17.36
CA ARG A 150 4.66 -3.43 16.43
C ARG A 150 5.56 -3.92 15.28
N GLY A 151 6.84 -3.54 15.27
CA GLY A 151 7.86 -4.05 14.36
C GLY A 151 8.00 -3.30 13.04
N LEU A 152 7.37 -2.14 12.87
CA LEU A 152 7.53 -1.30 11.67
C LEU A 152 7.68 0.17 12.09
N ASP A 153 8.86 0.74 11.84
CA ASP A 153 9.09 2.18 12.03
C ASP A 153 8.51 2.95 10.82
N PRO A 154 7.54 3.84 11.03
CA PRO A 154 7.00 4.67 9.95
C PRO A 154 8.04 5.61 9.32
N ALA A 155 9.14 5.93 10.01
CA ALA A 155 10.24 6.74 9.45
C ALA A 155 11.11 5.97 8.45
N THR A 156 11.16 4.65 8.51
CA THR A 156 11.95 3.80 7.61
C THR A 156 11.26 3.59 6.25
N THR A 157 10.02 4.06 6.12
CA THR A 157 9.25 3.93 4.89
C THR A 157 9.56 5.08 3.94
N GLU A 158 10.81 5.21 3.50
CA GLU A 158 11.11 6.07 2.36
C GLU A 158 10.28 5.56 1.17
N THR A 159 9.50 6.45 0.58
CA THR A 159 8.87 6.19 -0.72
C THR A 159 10.00 5.83 -1.68
N PRO A 160 10.03 4.64 -2.29
CA PRO A 160 11.02 4.40 -3.32
C PRO A 160 10.82 5.47 -4.38
N SER A 161 11.82 6.33 -4.56
CA SER A 161 11.89 7.25 -5.69
C SER A 161 11.50 6.45 -6.93
N ALA A 162 10.55 6.96 -7.70
CA ALA A 162 10.23 6.39 -9.00
C ALA A 162 11.56 6.09 -9.71
N PRO A 163 11.72 4.91 -10.32
CA PRO A 163 12.97 4.57 -10.99
C PRO A 163 13.26 5.71 -11.97
N THR A 164 14.43 6.31 -11.82
CA THR A 164 14.94 7.31 -12.77
C THR A 164 14.79 6.70 -14.16
N PRO A 165 14.08 7.35 -15.11
CA PRO A 165 13.94 6.80 -16.44
C PRO A 165 15.35 6.58 -16.99
N VAL A 166 15.66 5.32 -17.27
CA VAL A 166 16.92 4.94 -17.92
C VAL A 166 16.98 5.74 -19.23
N PRO A 167 18.02 6.55 -19.47
CA PRO A 167 18.12 7.28 -20.71
C PRO A 167 18.08 6.28 -21.86
N ALA A 168 17.19 6.51 -22.83
CA ALA A 168 17.07 5.66 -24.00
C ALA A 168 18.45 5.56 -24.69
N PRO A 169 18.86 4.36 -25.15
CA PRO A 169 20.12 4.20 -25.87
C PRO A 169 20.12 5.10 -27.10
N PRO A 170 21.26 5.69 -27.46
CA PRO A 170 21.36 6.56 -28.64
C PRO A 170 20.88 5.81 -29.87
N ARG A 171 19.99 6.41 -30.63
CA ARG A 171 19.54 5.86 -31.90
C ARG A 171 20.76 5.70 -32.78
N SER A 172 21.08 4.47 -33.19
CA SER A 172 22.10 4.20 -34.20
C SER A 172 21.62 4.77 -35.52
N ASP A 173 22.23 5.88 -35.94
CA ASP A 173 22.10 6.42 -37.30
C ASP A 173 22.69 5.41 -38.29
N SER A 174 21.86 4.51 -38.79
CA SER A 174 22.18 3.69 -39.96
C SER A 174 21.99 4.50 -41.24
N ARG A 175 22.89 5.50 -41.41
CA ARG A 175 23.07 6.19 -42.69
C ARG A 175 24.25 5.52 -43.41
N ALA A 176 24.05 4.33 -43.94
CA ALA A 176 24.96 3.71 -44.85
C ALA A 176 24.39 3.65 -46.24
N GLY A 177 24.97 4.47 -47.10
CA GLY A 177 25.48 4.10 -48.43
C GLY A 177 24.43 3.75 -49.49
N ARG A 178 23.77 4.74 -50.08
CA ARG A 178 23.34 4.58 -51.46
C ARG A 178 24.49 4.91 -52.40
N VAL A 179 25.20 3.86 -52.84
CA VAL A 179 26.17 3.93 -53.91
C VAL A 179 25.38 4.04 -55.24
N ALA A 180 25.60 5.14 -55.96
CA ALA A 180 25.04 5.36 -57.29
C ALA A 180 25.73 4.41 -58.30
N ALA A 181 24.96 3.52 -58.89
CA ALA A 181 25.39 2.79 -60.07
C ALA A 181 25.21 3.65 -61.32
N ALA A 182 26.33 4.16 -61.84
CA ALA A 182 26.35 4.85 -63.13
C ALA A 182 26.27 3.82 -64.26
N SER A 183 25.19 3.83 -64.99
CA SER A 183 25.01 3.08 -66.21
C SER A 183 25.77 3.77 -67.35
N ARG A 184 26.84 3.16 -67.84
CA ARG A 184 27.43 3.46 -69.12
C ARG A 184 26.63 2.77 -70.21
N ARG A 185 25.89 3.53 -71.00
CA ARG A 185 25.50 3.09 -72.34
C ARG A 185 26.60 3.51 -73.32
N ARG A 186 27.15 2.54 -74.03
CA ARG A 186 27.74 2.72 -75.37
C ARG A 186 26.89 1.95 -76.38
N ARG A 187 26.55 2.63 -77.39
CA ARG A 187 26.25 2.24 -78.76
C ARG A 187 25.44 0.98 -78.99
#